data_e7e4928f2db282c647e87876909a5741
#
_entry.id   e7e4928f2db282c647e87876909a5741
#
_cell.length_a   1.000
_cell.length_b   1.000
_cell.length_c   1.000
_cell.angle_alpha   90.00
_cell.angle_beta   90.00
_cell.angle_gamma   90.00
#
_symmetry.space_group_name_H-M   'P 1'
#
loop_
_entity.id
_entity.type
_entity.pdbx_description
1 polymer ?
#
loop_
_entity_poly.entity_id
_entity_poly.type
_entity_poly.pdbx_seq_one_letter_code
_entity_poly.pdbx_strand_id
1 'polypeptide(L)'
;MEVDAERGRVVTGWGTVAAWVAGALAFAVVVFVLAGAERVWGLFGPADLGDIKFETLERRSSPNDALAMPEGFGAARLDMTNPVYAVPPQALRDAFGRALAGEKRLFRVAEDEVALTARYVQRTALLGFPDTIVVRFVAVGPERSSIALYSRSKFGYSDLGANKERLERWLVVLAREVPPVK
;
A
#
# COMPACT_ATOMS: atom_id res chain seq x y z
N MET A 1 -15.36 -57.36 37.97
CA MET A 1 -14.20 -56.48 37.75
C MET A 1 -14.35 -55.94 36.34
N GLU A 2 -15.21 -54.99 36.27
CA GLU A 2 -15.62 -54.34 35.02
C GLU A 2 -14.75 -53.08 34.87
N VAL A 3 -13.85 -53.10 33.90
CA VAL A 3 -12.88 -52.05 33.70
C VAL A 3 -13.46 -51.06 32.69
N ASP A 4 -13.64 -49.85 33.16
CA ASP A 4 -13.97 -48.61 32.41
C ASP A 4 -13.32 -48.54 31.05
N ALA A 5 -14.04 -48.94 30.00
CA ALA A 5 -13.62 -48.78 28.61
C ALA A 5 -14.05 -47.40 28.01
N GLU A 6 -14.70 -46.54 28.77
CA GLU A 6 -15.24 -45.30 28.25
C GLU A 6 -14.42 -44.01 28.45
N ARG A 7 -13.40 -44.05 29.31
CA ARG A 7 -12.57 -42.84 29.57
C ARG A 7 -11.36 -42.64 28.62
N GLY A 8 -11.08 -43.62 27.77
CA GLY A 8 -9.91 -43.57 26.87
C GLY A 8 -10.14 -42.85 25.54
N ARG A 9 -11.38 -42.51 25.21
CA ARG A 9 -11.72 -42.10 23.82
C ARG A 9 -11.87 -40.59 23.57
N VAL A 10 -11.92 -39.78 24.63
CA VAL A 10 -12.19 -38.33 24.49
C VAL A 10 -10.90 -37.48 24.54
N VAL A 11 -9.84 -37.97 25.13
CA VAL A 11 -8.58 -37.20 25.33
C VAL A 11 -7.67 -37.24 24.10
N THR A 12 -7.80 -38.26 23.25
CA THR A 12 -6.97 -38.42 22.06
C THR A 12 -7.34 -37.52 20.88
N GLY A 13 -8.55 -36.96 20.84
CA GLY A 13 -9.03 -36.15 19.70
C GLY A 13 -8.40 -34.74 19.60
N TRP A 14 -8.32 -34.04 20.74
CA TRP A 14 -7.83 -32.65 20.71
C TRP A 14 -6.32 -32.52 20.52
N GLY A 15 -5.53 -33.43 21.09
CA GLY A 15 -4.08 -33.45 20.89
C GLY A 15 -3.68 -33.75 19.44
N THR A 16 -4.37 -34.71 18.80
CA THR A 16 -4.13 -35.04 17.40
C THR A 16 -4.57 -33.89 16.47
N VAL A 17 -5.72 -33.28 16.70
CA VAL A 17 -6.18 -32.10 15.93
C VAL A 17 -5.18 -30.94 16.06
N ALA A 18 -4.71 -30.64 17.27
CA ALA A 18 -3.72 -29.59 17.50
C ALA A 18 -2.39 -29.88 16.78
N ALA A 19 -1.93 -31.14 16.76
CA ALA A 19 -0.73 -31.54 16.03
C ALA A 19 -0.88 -31.38 14.51
N TRP A 20 -2.03 -31.77 13.95
CA TRP A 20 -2.31 -31.57 12.53
C TRP A 20 -2.38 -30.07 12.14
N VAL A 21 -3.02 -29.24 12.96
CA VAL A 21 -3.08 -27.79 12.75
C VAL A 21 -1.68 -27.18 12.81
N ALA A 22 -0.87 -27.55 13.80
CA ALA A 22 0.50 -27.06 13.90
C ALA A 22 1.36 -27.49 12.70
N GLY A 23 1.21 -28.76 12.26
CA GLY A 23 1.89 -29.26 11.05
C GLY A 23 1.48 -28.53 9.78
N ALA A 24 0.18 -28.28 9.60
CA ALA A 24 -0.34 -27.52 8.45
C ALA A 24 0.16 -26.07 8.43
N LEU A 25 0.20 -25.41 9.60
CA LEU A 25 0.75 -24.06 9.74
C LEU A 25 2.25 -24.01 9.42
N ALA A 26 3.03 -24.96 9.96
CA ALA A 26 4.45 -25.06 9.66
C ALA A 26 4.70 -25.31 8.18
N PHE A 27 3.93 -26.19 7.53
CA PHE A 27 4.00 -26.44 6.11
C PHE A 27 3.65 -25.18 5.30
N ALA A 28 2.58 -24.46 5.67
CA ALA A 28 2.21 -23.20 5.01
C ALA A 28 3.32 -22.14 5.10
N VAL A 29 3.98 -22.02 6.26
CA VAL A 29 5.14 -21.13 6.45
C VAL A 29 6.29 -21.55 5.53
N VAL A 30 6.61 -22.83 5.46
CA VAL A 30 7.68 -23.34 4.58
C VAL A 30 7.35 -23.06 3.12
N VAL A 31 6.13 -23.31 2.67
CA VAL A 31 5.67 -22.99 1.31
C VAL A 31 5.79 -21.49 1.04
N PHE A 32 5.35 -20.64 1.97
CA PHE A 32 5.45 -19.19 1.84
C PHE A 32 6.91 -18.72 1.69
N VAL A 33 7.82 -19.25 2.51
CA VAL A 33 9.24 -18.90 2.46
C VAL A 33 9.89 -19.39 1.17
N LEU A 34 9.64 -20.63 0.75
CA LEU A 34 10.24 -21.22 -0.44
C LEU A 34 9.67 -20.65 -1.75
N ALA A 35 8.36 -20.43 -1.82
CA ALA A 35 7.72 -19.85 -3.00
C ALA A 35 7.99 -18.35 -3.14
N GLY A 36 8.19 -17.68 -2.02
CA GLY A 36 8.30 -16.22 -1.92
C GLY A 36 6.94 -15.51 -1.92
N ALA A 37 6.85 -14.44 -1.16
CA ALA A 37 5.61 -13.68 -0.96
C ALA A 37 4.98 -13.21 -2.28
N GLU A 38 5.79 -12.87 -3.28
CA GLU A 38 5.29 -12.37 -4.56
C GLU A 38 4.46 -13.42 -5.31
N ARG A 39 4.93 -14.67 -5.37
CA ARG A 39 4.21 -15.76 -6.03
C ARG A 39 2.95 -16.14 -5.27
N VAL A 40 3.05 -16.21 -3.93
CA VAL A 40 1.89 -16.54 -3.09
C VAL A 40 0.78 -15.50 -3.27
N TRP A 41 1.11 -14.21 -3.17
CA TRP A 41 0.10 -13.16 -3.35
C TRP A 41 -0.35 -13.02 -4.80
N GLY A 42 0.46 -13.43 -5.77
CA GLY A 42 0.08 -13.50 -7.20
C GLY A 42 -1.08 -14.45 -7.49
N LEU A 43 -1.28 -15.49 -6.67
CA LEU A 43 -2.43 -16.40 -6.79
C LEU A 43 -3.78 -15.70 -6.55
N PHE A 44 -3.77 -14.56 -5.85
CA PHE A 44 -4.95 -13.73 -5.57
C PHE A 44 -5.11 -12.56 -6.55
N GLY A 45 -4.50 -12.67 -7.74
CA GLY A 45 -4.57 -11.67 -8.79
C GLY A 45 -3.40 -10.67 -8.76
N PRO A 46 -3.40 -9.67 -9.69
CA PRO A 46 -2.28 -8.75 -9.88
C PRO A 46 -2.02 -7.93 -8.61
N ALA A 47 -0.75 -7.61 -8.36
CA ALA A 47 -0.34 -6.76 -7.23
C ALA A 47 -0.86 -5.32 -7.37
N ASP A 48 -0.92 -4.84 -8.60
CA ASP A 48 -1.43 -3.53 -8.97
C ASP A 48 -2.96 -3.54 -9.05
N LEU A 49 -3.60 -2.64 -8.30
CA LEU A 49 -5.05 -2.46 -8.27
C LEU A 49 -5.57 -1.54 -9.38
N GLY A 50 -4.70 -1.12 -10.28
CA GLY A 50 -5.03 -0.25 -11.39
C GLY A 50 -5.10 1.23 -11.03
N ASP A 51 -5.52 2.03 -12.00
CA ASP A 51 -5.60 3.48 -11.90
C ASP A 51 -6.87 3.96 -11.18
N ILE A 52 -6.91 5.25 -10.89
CA ILE A 52 -8.06 5.98 -10.35
C ILE A 52 -8.16 7.36 -10.99
N LYS A 53 -9.35 7.97 -10.91
CA LYS A 53 -9.55 9.37 -11.22
C LYS A 53 -9.72 10.13 -9.91
N PHE A 54 -8.79 11.02 -9.58
CA PHE A 54 -8.80 11.76 -8.32
C PHE A 54 -10.06 12.64 -8.16
N GLU A 55 -10.56 13.19 -9.29
CA GLU A 55 -11.71 14.08 -9.31
C GLU A 55 -13.01 13.38 -8.87
N THR A 56 -13.13 12.10 -9.16
CA THR A 56 -14.33 11.30 -8.88
C THR A 56 -14.03 10.13 -7.93
N LEU A 57 -12.90 10.21 -7.20
CA LEU A 57 -12.48 9.15 -6.30
C LEU A 57 -13.51 8.95 -5.18
N GLU A 58 -14.05 7.75 -5.11
CA GLU A 58 -14.78 7.25 -3.95
C GLU A 58 -13.84 6.42 -3.07
N ARG A 59 -13.68 6.85 -1.82
CA ARG A 59 -12.84 6.14 -0.86
C ARG A 59 -13.51 4.83 -0.42
N ARG A 60 -12.69 3.87 -0.07
CA ARG A 60 -13.15 2.60 0.48
C ARG A 60 -13.81 2.80 1.84
N SER A 61 -14.74 1.91 2.18
CA SER A 61 -15.34 1.85 3.53
C SER A 61 -14.39 1.27 4.57
N SER A 62 -13.40 0.47 4.14
CA SER A 62 -12.37 -0.10 5.01
C SER A 62 -11.22 0.88 5.23
N PRO A 63 -10.71 1.02 6.48
CA PRO A 63 -9.61 1.94 6.80
C PRO A 63 -8.25 1.37 6.37
N ASN A 64 -8.07 1.10 5.06
CA ASN A 64 -6.85 0.54 4.49
C ASN A 64 -6.38 1.33 3.26
N ASP A 65 -6.68 2.62 3.24
CA ASP A 65 -6.22 3.57 2.24
C ASP A 65 -5.84 4.91 2.88
N ALA A 66 -5.12 5.75 2.14
CA ALA A 66 -4.82 7.13 2.51
C ALA A 66 -4.83 8.03 1.26
N LEU A 67 -5.35 9.24 1.42
CA LEU A 67 -5.47 10.25 0.36
C LEU A 67 -4.85 11.56 0.79
N ALA A 68 -3.91 12.06 -0.02
CA ALA A 68 -3.30 13.36 0.12
C ALA A 68 -3.38 14.10 -1.23
N MET A 69 -3.98 15.28 -1.27
CA MET A 69 -4.04 16.09 -2.48
C MET A 69 -4.21 17.57 -2.15
N PRO A 70 -3.98 18.49 -3.12
CA PRO A 70 -4.23 19.90 -2.89
C PRO A 70 -5.71 20.16 -2.61
N GLU A 71 -5.98 21.19 -1.84
CA GLU A 71 -7.33 21.61 -1.51
C GLU A 71 -8.15 21.91 -2.78
N GLY A 72 -9.40 21.46 -2.80
CA GLY A 72 -10.30 21.68 -3.93
C GLY A 72 -10.03 20.84 -5.19
N PHE A 73 -9.04 19.95 -5.18
CA PHE A 73 -8.72 19.13 -6.36
C PHE A 73 -9.71 17.98 -6.61
N GLY A 74 -10.47 17.56 -5.62
CA GLY A 74 -11.49 16.52 -5.71
C GLY A 74 -12.47 16.58 -4.55
N ALA A 75 -13.53 15.76 -4.60
CA ALA A 75 -14.58 15.76 -3.58
C ALA A 75 -14.33 14.79 -2.40
N ALA A 76 -13.40 13.86 -2.54
CA ALA A 76 -13.13 12.87 -1.51
C ALA A 76 -12.54 13.48 -0.24
N ARG A 77 -12.90 12.93 0.92
CA ARG A 77 -12.31 13.33 2.22
C ARG A 77 -10.82 13.06 2.24
N LEU A 78 -10.02 14.10 2.53
CA LEU A 78 -8.57 14.02 2.63
C LEU A 78 -8.13 13.49 4.01
N ASP A 79 -7.00 12.78 4.02
CA ASP A 79 -6.23 12.54 5.24
C ASP A 79 -5.18 13.64 5.44
N MET A 80 -4.71 14.24 4.32
CA MET A 80 -3.72 15.32 4.32
C MET A 80 -3.98 16.29 3.16
N THR A 81 -3.76 17.58 3.40
CA THR A 81 -3.72 18.59 2.33
C THR A 81 -2.27 18.80 1.90
N ASN A 82 -2.01 18.64 0.61
CA ASN A 82 -0.67 18.79 0.06
C ASN A 82 -0.34 20.25 -0.22
N PRO A 83 0.92 20.67 0.03
CA PRO A 83 1.35 22.03 -0.22
C PRO A 83 1.52 22.32 -1.73
N VAL A 84 1.71 23.59 -2.03
CA VAL A 84 2.12 24.08 -3.36
C VAL A 84 3.65 24.19 -3.40
N TYR A 85 4.22 23.88 -4.55
CA TYR A 85 5.66 23.98 -4.86
C TYR A 85 5.87 25.02 -5.97
N ALA A 86 6.96 25.81 -5.87
CA ALA A 86 7.31 26.85 -6.85
C ALA A 86 8.12 26.27 -8.03
N VAL A 87 7.58 25.21 -8.63
CA VAL A 87 8.15 24.55 -9.82
C VAL A 87 7.01 24.04 -10.70
N PRO A 88 7.20 23.89 -12.02
CA PRO A 88 6.22 23.29 -12.89
C PRO A 88 6.03 21.79 -12.58
N PRO A 89 4.87 21.20 -12.96
CA PRO A 89 4.55 19.81 -12.61
C PRO A 89 5.58 18.78 -13.08
N GLN A 90 6.23 19.01 -14.22
CA GLN A 90 7.29 18.13 -14.75
C GLN A 90 8.52 18.12 -13.82
N ALA A 91 8.94 19.30 -13.37
CA ALA A 91 10.07 19.41 -12.44
C ALA A 91 9.75 18.79 -11.07
N LEU A 92 8.49 18.93 -10.61
CA LEU A 92 8.02 18.28 -9.39
C LEU A 92 8.02 16.74 -9.53
N ARG A 93 7.60 16.20 -10.69
CA ARG A 93 7.68 14.77 -11.00
C ARG A 93 9.11 14.26 -10.92
N ASP A 94 10.05 14.98 -11.53
CA ASP A 94 11.45 14.57 -11.55
C ASP A 94 12.08 14.60 -10.14
N ALA A 95 11.73 15.62 -9.35
CA ALA A 95 12.14 15.73 -7.95
C ALA A 95 11.52 14.59 -7.11
N PHE A 96 10.27 14.25 -7.33
CA PHE A 96 9.61 13.12 -6.66
C PHE A 96 10.29 11.79 -7.00
N GLY A 97 10.66 11.58 -8.26
CA GLY A 97 11.43 10.41 -8.67
C GLY A 97 12.77 10.28 -7.92
N ARG A 98 13.51 11.40 -7.75
CA ARG A 98 14.76 11.43 -6.97
C ARG A 98 14.50 11.17 -5.48
N ALA A 99 13.46 11.81 -4.91
CA ALA A 99 13.08 11.62 -3.51
C ALA A 99 12.79 10.16 -3.17
N LEU A 100 12.20 9.40 -4.11
CA LEU A 100 11.86 7.99 -3.91
C LEU A 100 12.96 6.99 -4.30
N ALA A 101 14.11 7.43 -4.81
CA ALA A 101 15.17 6.54 -5.28
C ALA A 101 15.69 5.56 -4.20
N GLY A 102 15.57 5.92 -2.92
CA GLY A 102 15.98 5.09 -1.77
C GLY A 102 14.86 4.21 -1.20
N GLU A 103 13.62 4.30 -1.70
CA GLU A 103 12.49 3.54 -1.18
C GLU A 103 12.63 2.05 -1.50
N LYS A 104 12.57 1.23 -0.44
CA LYS A 104 12.71 -0.22 -0.57
C LYS A 104 11.40 -0.87 -1.00
N ARG A 105 11.50 -1.93 -1.81
CA ARG A 105 10.36 -2.74 -2.28
C ARG A 105 9.28 -1.91 -2.99
N LEU A 106 9.70 -0.79 -3.61
CA LEU A 106 8.87 0.09 -4.43
C LEU A 106 9.15 -0.19 -5.90
N PHE A 107 8.09 -0.44 -6.67
CA PHE A 107 8.15 -0.73 -8.09
C PHE A 107 7.24 0.23 -8.84
N ARG A 108 7.75 0.98 -9.79
CA ARG A 108 6.93 1.75 -10.72
C ARG A 108 6.32 0.80 -11.75
N VAL A 109 5.00 0.73 -11.82
CA VAL A 109 4.25 -0.20 -12.68
C VAL A 109 3.59 0.48 -13.86
N ALA A 110 3.38 1.79 -13.80
CA ALA A 110 2.89 2.60 -14.92
C ALA A 110 3.36 4.05 -14.77
N GLU A 111 3.49 4.75 -15.90
CA GLU A 111 3.74 6.18 -15.98
C GLU A 111 3.10 6.74 -17.26
N ASP A 112 2.48 7.89 -17.15
CA ASP A 112 2.00 8.69 -18.28
C ASP A 112 2.59 10.10 -18.16
N GLU A 113 3.53 10.40 -19.04
CA GLU A 113 4.25 11.68 -19.03
C GLU A 113 3.37 12.84 -19.50
N VAL A 114 2.35 12.57 -20.32
CA VAL A 114 1.42 13.59 -20.81
C VAL A 114 0.38 13.93 -19.76
N ALA A 115 -0.20 12.91 -19.15
CA ALA A 115 -1.15 13.08 -18.04
C ALA A 115 -0.46 13.42 -16.71
N LEU A 116 0.87 13.38 -16.64
CA LEU A 116 1.69 13.59 -15.45
C LEU A 116 1.23 12.70 -14.28
N THR A 117 1.02 11.42 -14.58
CA THR A 117 0.63 10.42 -13.59
C THR A 117 1.67 9.32 -13.51
N ALA A 118 1.78 8.72 -12.32
CA ALA A 118 2.57 7.52 -12.12
C ALA A 118 1.87 6.57 -11.15
N ARG A 119 2.09 5.28 -11.33
CA ARG A 119 1.56 4.26 -10.43
C ARG A 119 2.66 3.34 -9.94
N TYR A 120 2.63 3.09 -8.64
CA TYR A 120 3.61 2.27 -7.95
C TYR A 120 2.93 1.14 -7.21
N VAL A 121 3.67 0.05 -7.02
CA VAL A 121 3.36 -1.00 -6.05
C VAL A 121 4.49 -1.03 -5.02
N GLN A 122 4.15 -0.88 -3.75
CA GLN A 122 5.08 -1.09 -2.64
C GLN A 122 4.66 -2.32 -1.84
N ARG A 123 5.63 -3.18 -1.51
CA ARG A 123 5.37 -4.37 -0.71
C ARG A 123 5.77 -4.16 0.75
N THR A 124 4.92 -4.63 1.67
CA THR A 124 5.23 -4.58 3.11
C THR A 124 6.47 -5.38 3.45
N ALA A 125 7.15 -4.98 4.55
CA ALA A 125 8.46 -5.56 4.89
C ALA A 125 8.39 -7.03 5.27
N LEU A 126 7.38 -7.41 6.05
CA LEU A 126 7.30 -8.75 6.67
C LEU A 126 6.62 -9.76 5.74
N LEU A 127 5.43 -9.46 5.29
CA LEU A 127 4.59 -10.41 4.54
C LEU A 127 4.54 -10.13 3.03
N GLY A 128 5.16 -9.05 2.56
CA GLY A 128 5.17 -8.69 1.14
C GLY A 128 3.81 -8.34 0.56
N PHE A 129 2.83 -7.93 1.40
CA PHE A 129 1.52 -7.48 0.91
C PHE A 129 1.69 -6.30 -0.05
N PRO A 130 1.07 -6.35 -1.24
CA PRO A 130 1.16 -5.25 -2.18
C PRO A 130 0.15 -4.14 -1.85
N ASP A 131 0.66 -2.91 -1.82
CA ASP A 131 -0.12 -1.69 -1.79
C ASP A 131 0.08 -0.95 -3.11
N THR A 132 -1.01 -0.43 -3.69
CA THR A 132 -0.95 0.38 -4.92
C THR A 132 -1.00 1.84 -4.56
N ILE A 133 -0.06 2.61 -5.12
CA ILE A 133 0.01 4.06 -4.93
C ILE A 133 -0.15 4.74 -6.30
N VAL A 134 -1.17 5.58 -6.43
CA VAL A 134 -1.39 6.42 -7.61
C VAL A 134 -0.94 7.84 -7.30
N VAL A 135 -0.21 8.43 -8.23
CA VAL A 135 0.37 9.77 -8.11
C VAL A 135 -0.05 10.59 -9.31
N ARG A 136 -0.41 11.87 -9.08
CA ARG A 136 -0.63 12.86 -10.14
C ARG A 136 0.01 14.17 -9.76
N PHE A 137 0.77 14.74 -10.71
CA PHE A 137 1.38 16.06 -10.57
C PHE A 137 0.43 17.09 -11.18
N VAL A 138 0.02 18.08 -10.39
CA VAL A 138 -1.09 18.98 -10.68
C VAL A 138 -0.55 20.40 -10.86
N ALA A 139 -0.81 21.02 -12.01
CA ALA A 139 -0.56 22.46 -12.19
C ALA A 139 -1.57 23.25 -11.33
N VAL A 140 -1.08 24.18 -10.52
CA VAL A 140 -1.91 25.08 -9.69
C VAL A 140 -1.66 26.56 -10.02
N GLY A 141 -0.90 26.84 -11.06
CA GLY A 141 -0.60 28.17 -11.59
C GLY A 141 0.60 28.12 -12.53
N PRO A 142 0.98 29.28 -13.14
CA PRO A 142 2.23 29.40 -13.87
C PRO A 142 3.41 29.05 -12.96
N GLU A 143 4.29 28.15 -13.41
CA GLU A 143 5.46 27.69 -12.64
C GLU A 143 5.16 27.22 -11.21
N ARG A 144 3.93 26.77 -10.95
CA ARG A 144 3.49 26.27 -9.65
C ARG A 144 2.75 24.95 -9.80
N SER A 145 3.05 24.04 -8.90
CA SER A 145 2.43 22.71 -8.91
C SER A 145 2.16 22.18 -7.50
N SER A 146 1.36 21.17 -7.45
CA SER A 146 1.14 20.34 -6.27
C SER A 146 1.10 18.86 -6.68
N ILE A 147 0.89 17.97 -5.72
CA ILE A 147 0.86 16.53 -5.96
C ILE A 147 -0.39 15.93 -5.33
N ALA A 148 -1.07 15.03 -6.03
CA ALA A 148 -2.12 14.19 -5.49
C ALA A 148 -1.59 12.76 -5.35
N LEU A 149 -1.82 12.15 -4.19
CA LEU A 149 -1.31 10.84 -3.81
C LEU A 149 -2.46 10.01 -3.23
N TYR A 150 -2.70 8.83 -3.77
CA TYR A 150 -3.64 7.88 -3.20
C TYR A 150 -2.96 6.53 -3.01
N SER A 151 -2.90 6.06 -1.78
CA SER A 151 -2.28 4.79 -1.40
C SER A 151 -3.33 3.87 -0.82
N ARG A 152 -3.40 2.61 -1.32
CA ARG A 152 -4.43 1.64 -0.89
C ARG A 152 -3.86 0.23 -0.84
N SER A 153 -4.21 -0.49 0.22
CA SER A 153 -3.81 -1.89 0.38
C SER A 153 -4.68 -2.83 -0.46
N LYS A 154 -4.08 -3.86 -1.02
CA LYS A 154 -4.82 -4.92 -1.72
C LYS A 154 -5.54 -5.84 -0.74
N PHE A 155 -4.93 -6.15 0.40
CA PHE A 155 -5.42 -7.10 1.38
C PHE A 155 -5.67 -6.46 2.74
N GLY A 156 -6.56 -7.09 3.51
CA GLY A 156 -6.86 -6.70 4.88
C GLY A 156 -7.96 -5.65 5.01
N TYR A 157 -8.63 -5.68 6.15
CA TYR A 157 -9.64 -4.67 6.50
C TYR A 157 -8.98 -3.35 6.90
N SER A 158 -7.86 -3.42 7.64
CA SER A 158 -7.09 -2.25 8.08
C SER A 158 -5.62 -2.46 7.74
N ASP A 159 -4.94 -1.37 7.41
CA ASP A 159 -3.49 -1.31 7.18
C ASP A 159 -2.72 -0.77 8.40
N LEU A 160 -3.42 -0.55 9.53
CA LEU A 160 -2.87 0.03 10.76
C LEU A 160 -2.20 1.40 10.55
N GLY A 161 -2.62 2.15 9.53
CA GLY A 161 -2.08 3.48 9.20
C GLY A 161 -0.87 3.46 8.26
N ALA A 162 -0.44 2.30 7.77
CA ALA A 162 0.75 2.18 6.93
C ALA A 162 0.69 3.02 5.63
N ASN A 163 -0.49 3.11 5.00
CA ASN A 163 -0.67 3.95 3.82
C ASN A 163 -0.51 5.43 4.14
N LYS A 164 -1.07 5.91 5.25
CA LYS A 164 -0.94 7.30 5.68
C LYS A 164 0.51 7.65 6.02
N GLU A 165 1.17 6.85 6.84
CA GLU A 165 2.58 7.04 7.20
C GLU A 165 3.50 7.04 5.97
N ARG A 166 3.20 6.23 4.96
CA ARG A 166 3.92 6.23 3.68
C ARG A 166 3.80 7.58 2.99
N LEU A 167 2.59 8.10 2.83
CA LEU A 167 2.37 9.38 2.16
C LEU A 167 3.02 10.53 2.92
N GLU A 168 2.90 10.57 4.25
CA GLU A 168 3.57 11.55 5.10
C GLU A 168 5.10 11.52 4.90
N ARG A 169 5.71 10.33 4.94
CA ARG A 169 7.14 10.16 4.73
C ARG A 169 7.56 10.62 3.34
N TRP A 170 6.81 10.27 2.28
CA TRP A 170 7.12 10.67 0.91
C TRP A 170 7.04 12.19 0.71
N LEU A 171 6.07 12.85 1.33
CA LEU A 171 5.96 14.30 1.30
C LEU A 171 7.13 14.98 2.03
N VAL A 172 7.59 14.41 3.14
CA VAL A 172 8.78 14.90 3.86
C VAL A 172 10.04 14.79 3.01
N VAL A 173 10.27 13.68 2.32
CA VAL A 173 11.45 13.54 1.47
C VAL A 173 11.36 14.41 0.21
N LEU A 174 10.17 14.57 -0.37
CA LEU A 174 9.93 15.50 -1.47
C LEU A 174 10.23 16.96 -1.07
N ALA A 175 9.82 17.36 0.13
CA ALA A 175 10.07 18.72 0.63
C ALA A 175 11.55 19.05 0.84
N ARG A 176 12.42 18.05 0.92
CA ARG A 176 13.89 18.22 0.94
C ARG A 176 14.44 18.47 -0.46
N GLU A 177 13.84 17.86 -1.48
CA GLU A 177 14.23 18.09 -2.89
C GLU A 177 13.70 19.43 -3.41
N VAL A 178 12.45 19.74 -3.10
CA VAL A 178 11.77 20.99 -3.48
C VAL A 178 11.00 21.50 -2.26
N PRO A 179 11.49 22.54 -1.59
CA PRO A 179 10.77 23.14 -0.48
C PRO A 179 9.40 23.69 -0.92
N PRO A 180 8.33 23.43 -0.13
CA PRO A 180 7.01 23.99 -0.44
C PRO A 180 6.98 25.52 -0.28
N VAL A 181 6.06 26.15 -1.00
CA VAL A 181 5.77 27.58 -0.86
C VAL A 181 5.16 27.83 0.53
N LYS A 182 5.62 28.87 1.21
CA LYS A 182 5.07 29.31 2.51
C LYS A 182 3.74 30.03 2.34
#